data_8062242f24c708f5347651d5025c801c
#
_entry.id   8062242f24c708f5347651d5025c801c
#
_cell.length_a   1.000
_cell.length_b   1.000
_cell.length_c   1.000
_cell.angle_alpha   90.00
_cell.angle_beta   90.00
_cell.angle_gamma   90.00
#
_symmetry.space_group_name_H-M   'P 1'
#
loop_
_entity.id
_entity.type
_entity.pdbx_description
1 polymer ?
#
loop_
_entity_poly.entity_id
_entity_poly.type
_entity_poly.pdbx_seq_one_letter_code
_entity_poly.pdbx_strand_id
1 'polypeptide(L)'
;EENGFIWRLDYYVSERVCQKIREWMDEGKPVVPISVNLSRRDFEQEDLVEDICRLIDRYEIPHRYIHMEVTESAYTENPEQVIRKVTGLRKAGFQIEMDDFGTGYSSLNMLSELPIDILKLDKRMAQKRNVQQNRTILNFVFGLAQCIGLITVAEGVENVDMVNKLRALGCDMVQGYYYAKPLPEHDFEQYLN
;
A
#
# COMPACT_ATOMS: atom_id res chain seq x y z
N GLU A 1 -15.40 12.05 12.48
CA GLU A 1 -15.12 10.64 12.86
C GLU A 1 -16.33 9.92 13.47
N GLU A 2 -17.35 10.62 14.00
CA GLU A 2 -18.45 9.99 14.77
C GLU A 2 -19.58 9.35 13.93
N ASN A 3 -19.60 9.48 12.60
CA ASN A 3 -20.81 9.17 11.81
C ASN A 3 -20.66 8.09 10.71
N GLY A 4 -19.68 7.21 10.76
CA GLY A 4 -19.45 6.23 9.67
C GLY A 4 -19.10 6.88 8.32
N PHE A 5 -18.73 8.16 8.33
CA PHE A 5 -18.45 8.93 7.12
C PHE A 5 -17.16 8.43 6.45
N ILE A 6 -16.13 8.04 7.24
CA ILE A 6 -14.84 7.58 6.73
C ILE A 6 -15.04 6.31 5.90
N TRP A 7 -15.71 5.29 6.45
CA TRP A 7 -16.05 4.07 5.71
C TRP A 7 -16.75 4.37 4.37
N ARG A 8 -17.73 5.27 4.39
CA ARG A 8 -18.46 5.64 3.16
C ARG A 8 -17.55 6.35 2.14
N LEU A 9 -16.61 7.14 2.62
CA LEU A 9 -15.63 7.83 1.77
C LEU A 9 -14.65 6.81 1.16
N ASP A 10 -14.09 5.93 1.97
CA ASP A 10 -13.12 4.92 1.54
C ASP A 10 -13.78 3.93 0.55
N TYR A 11 -15.02 3.54 0.83
CA TYR A 11 -15.82 2.73 -0.09
C TYR A 11 -16.09 3.46 -1.41
N TYR A 12 -16.45 4.75 -1.36
CA TYR A 12 -16.64 5.57 -2.56
C TYR A 12 -15.35 5.70 -3.39
N VAL A 13 -14.21 5.93 -2.74
CA VAL A 13 -12.91 5.98 -3.43
C VAL A 13 -12.61 4.64 -4.10
N SER A 14 -12.83 3.53 -3.40
CA SER A 14 -12.65 2.19 -3.95
C SER A 14 -13.56 1.95 -5.17
N GLU A 15 -14.81 2.41 -5.10
CA GLU A 15 -15.74 2.31 -6.23
C GLU A 15 -15.27 3.15 -7.43
N ARG A 16 -14.75 4.37 -7.20
CA ARG A 16 -14.17 5.20 -8.28
C ARG A 16 -12.96 4.53 -8.93
N VAL A 17 -12.11 3.90 -8.15
CA VAL A 17 -10.98 3.10 -8.64
C VAL A 17 -11.47 1.94 -9.52
N CYS A 18 -12.49 1.21 -9.06
CA CYS A 18 -13.10 0.13 -9.85
C CYS A 18 -13.65 0.62 -11.18
N GLN A 19 -14.40 1.74 -11.18
CA GLN A 19 -14.93 2.34 -12.41
C GLN A 19 -13.81 2.66 -13.40
N LYS A 20 -12.71 3.25 -12.93
CA LYS A 20 -11.58 3.63 -13.79
C LYS A 20 -10.83 2.41 -14.33
N ILE A 21 -10.57 1.40 -13.51
CA ILE A 21 -9.93 0.16 -13.98
C ILE A 21 -10.80 -0.53 -15.04
N ARG A 22 -12.13 -0.58 -14.82
CA ARG A 22 -13.05 -1.17 -15.80
C ARG A 22 -13.03 -0.39 -17.12
N GLU A 23 -13.05 0.94 -17.07
CA GLU A 23 -12.94 1.80 -18.24
C GLU A 23 -11.65 1.49 -19.04
N TRP A 24 -10.49 1.40 -18.38
CA TRP A 24 -9.24 1.04 -19.05
C TRP A 24 -9.28 -0.34 -19.70
N MET A 25 -9.90 -1.32 -19.02
CA MET A 25 -10.06 -2.67 -19.58
C MET A 25 -10.96 -2.65 -20.83
N ASP A 26 -12.06 -1.92 -20.79
CA ASP A 26 -13.01 -1.83 -21.91
C ASP A 26 -12.41 -1.08 -23.12
N GLU A 27 -11.55 -0.10 -22.87
CA GLU A 27 -10.82 0.64 -23.89
C GLU A 27 -9.56 -0.10 -24.40
N GLY A 28 -9.21 -1.24 -23.81
CA GLY A 28 -7.99 -2.01 -24.14
C GLY A 28 -6.69 -1.30 -23.74
N LYS A 29 -6.76 -0.35 -22.81
CA LYS A 29 -5.58 0.33 -22.24
C LYS A 29 -4.81 -0.60 -21.30
N PRO A 30 -3.50 -0.35 -21.12
CA PRO A 30 -2.74 -1.03 -20.06
C PRO A 30 -3.36 -0.78 -18.68
N VAL A 31 -3.54 -1.84 -17.90
CA VAL A 31 -4.03 -1.73 -16.52
C VAL A 31 -2.89 -1.99 -15.56
N VAL A 32 -2.70 -1.06 -14.65
CA VAL A 32 -1.75 -1.18 -13.53
C VAL A 32 -2.51 -1.37 -12.22
N PRO A 33 -1.94 -2.06 -11.23
CA PRO A 33 -2.53 -2.13 -9.91
C PRO A 33 -2.67 -0.74 -9.29
N ILE A 34 -3.77 -0.52 -8.57
CA ILE A 34 -4.04 0.72 -7.83
C ILE A 34 -4.23 0.36 -6.37
N SER A 35 -3.53 1.07 -5.50
CA SER A 35 -3.64 0.91 -4.06
C SER A 35 -4.79 1.75 -3.51
N VAL A 36 -5.56 1.18 -2.61
CA VAL A 36 -6.64 1.85 -1.87
C VAL A 36 -6.42 1.69 -0.37
N ASN A 37 -6.62 2.77 0.36
CA ASN A 37 -6.44 2.79 1.79
C ASN A 37 -7.58 2.06 2.50
N LEU A 38 -7.22 1.29 3.53
CA LEU A 38 -8.13 0.78 4.53
C LEU A 38 -7.85 1.50 5.85
N SER A 39 -8.78 2.33 6.25
CA SER A 39 -8.71 3.04 7.51
C SER A 39 -8.96 2.09 8.69
N ARG A 40 -8.55 2.52 9.89
CA ARG A 40 -8.89 1.79 11.12
C ARG A 40 -10.40 1.52 11.24
N ARG A 41 -11.25 2.46 10.81
CA ARG A 41 -12.71 2.34 10.88
C ARG A 41 -13.27 1.27 9.94
N ASP A 42 -12.58 1.00 8.85
CA ASP A 42 -12.97 -0.06 7.93
C ASP A 42 -12.80 -1.42 8.59
N PHE A 43 -11.74 -1.60 9.39
CA PHE A 43 -11.54 -2.82 10.16
C PHE A 43 -12.59 -3.07 11.24
N GLU A 44 -13.33 -2.04 11.68
CA GLU A 44 -14.46 -2.18 12.60
C GLU A 44 -15.73 -2.74 11.93
N GLN A 45 -15.84 -2.66 10.58
CA GLN A 45 -16.98 -3.20 9.83
C GLN A 45 -16.97 -4.73 9.85
N GLU A 46 -18.07 -5.36 10.22
CA GLU A 46 -18.15 -6.81 10.35
C GLU A 46 -17.90 -7.51 9.01
N ASP A 47 -18.56 -7.07 7.95
CA ASP A 47 -18.58 -7.67 6.62
C ASP A 47 -17.56 -7.00 5.64
N LEU A 48 -16.48 -6.40 6.16
CA LEU A 48 -15.49 -5.66 5.34
C LEU A 48 -15.02 -6.46 4.12
N VAL A 49 -14.62 -7.71 4.32
CA VAL A 49 -14.05 -8.55 3.24
C VAL A 49 -15.09 -8.83 2.18
N GLU A 50 -16.30 -9.21 2.60
CA GLU A 50 -17.43 -9.51 1.74
C GLU A 50 -17.89 -8.28 0.95
N ASP A 51 -17.93 -7.12 1.59
CA ASP A 51 -18.34 -5.87 0.95
C ASP A 51 -17.33 -5.40 -0.10
N ILE A 52 -16.04 -5.49 0.19
CA ILE A 52 -14.97 -5.18 -0.77
C ILE A 52 -15.01 -6.16 -1.95
N CYS A 53 -15.08 -7.47 -1.69
CA CYS A 53 -15.18 -8.47 -2.76
C CYS A 53 -16.40 -8.20 -3.65
N ARG A 54 -17.57 -7.97 -3.05
CA ARG A 54 -18.82 -7.69 -3.78
C ARG A 54 -18.71 -6.42 -4.62
N LEU A 55 -18.05 -5.39 -4.10
CA LEU A 55 -17.82 -4.17 -4.86
C LEU A 55 -16.98 -4.45 -6.12
N ILE A 56 -15.83 -5.11 -5.97
CA ILE A 56 -14.88 -5.32 -7.06
C ILE A 56 -15.41 -6.31 -8.08
N ASP A 57 -16.08 -7.39 -7.62
CA ASP A 57 -16.73 -8.38 -8.48
C ASP A 57 -17.86 -7.76 -9.34
N ARG A 58 -18.57 -6.75 -8.81
CA ARG A 58 -19.60 -6.00 -9.58
C ARG A 58 -19.03 -5.35 -10.85
N TYR A 59 -17.76 -4.94 -10.80
CA TYR A 59 -17.07 -4.33 -11.95
C TYR A 59 -16.26 -5.35 -12.76
N GLU A 60 -16.35 -6.64 -12.42
CA GLU A 60 -15.64 -7.74 -13.11
C GLU A 60 -14.12 -7.48 -13.21
N ILE A 61 -13.53 -6.95 -12.11
CA ILE A 61 -12.09 -6.64 -12.03
C ILE A 61 -11.38 -7.79 -11.32
N PRO A 62 -10.32 -8.36 -11.90
CA PRO A 62 -9.45 -9.29 -11.16
C PRO A 62 -8.83 -8.61 -9.93
N HIS A 63 -8.99 -9.21 -8.75
CA HIS A 63 -8.58 -8.64 -7.45
C HIS A 63 -7.11 -8.21 -7.40
N ARG A 64 -6.23 -8.85 -8.19
CA ARG A 64 -4.81 -8.49 -8.29
C ARG A 64 -4.54 -7.06 -8.80
N TYR A 65 -5.53 -6.38 -9.37
CA TYR A 65 -5.41 -4.98 -9.82
C TYR A 65 -5.77 -3.97 -8.73
N ILE A 66 -6.17 -4.44 -7.56
CA ILE A 66 -6.42 -3.58 -6.41
C ILE A 66 -5.59 -4.06 -5.25
N HIS A 67 -4.72 -3.20 -4.74
CA HIS A 67 -3.93 -3.43 -3.55
C HIS A 67 -4.60 -2.75 -2.36
N MET A 68 -4.56 -3.39 -1.18
CA MET A 68 -5.15 -2.87 0.04
C MET A 68 -4.06 -2.33 0.95
N GLU A 69 -4.04 -1.02 1.16
CA GLU A 69 -3.07 -0.35 2.04
C GLU A 69 -3.57 -0.34 3.49
N VAL A 70 -2.75 -0.85 4.39
CA VAL A 70 -3.02 -0.92 5.83
C VAL A 70 -1.92 -0.17 6.56
N THR A 71 -2.26 0.82 7.38
CA THR A 71 -1.27 1.58 8.15
C THR A 71 -0.79 0.81 9.38
N GLU A 72 0.43 1.10 9.82
CA GLU A 72 1.00 0.56 11.06
C GLU A 72 0.11 0.86 12.28
N SER A 73 -0.51 2.04 12.33
CA SER A 73 -1.39 2.44 13.43
C SER A 73 -2.69 1.61 13.50
N ALA A 74 -3.25 1.23 12.36
CA ALA A 74 -4.45 0.38 12.32
C ALA A 74 -4.19 -0.99 12.95
N TYR A 75 -3.03 -1.59 12.67
CA TYR A 75 -2.60 -2.85 13.28
C TYR A 75 -2.41 -2.72 14.80
N THR A 76 -1.74 -1.67 15.27
CA THR A 76 -1.34 -1.53 16.67
C THR A 76 -2.53 -1.48 17.63
N GLU A 77 -3.67 -0.94 17.19
CA GLU A 77 -4.85 -0.79 18.05
C GLU A 77 -5.67 -2.08 18.22
N ASN A 78 -5.81 -2.89 17.18
CA ASN A 78 -6.53 -4.16 17.23
C ASN A 78 -5.88 -5.22 16.32
N PRO A 79 -4.73 -5.80 16.71
CA PRO A 79 -3.97 -6.73 15.87
C PRO A 79 -4.78 -7.93 15.41
N GLU A 80 -5.53 -8.56 16.31
CA GLU A 80 -6.28 -9.78 15.98
C GLU A 80 -7.35 -9.55 14.91
N GLN A 81 -8.05 -8.42 15.00
CA GLN A 81 -9.10 -8.08 14.03
C GLN A 81 -8.48 -7.75 12.66
N VAL A 82 -7.38 -6.97 12.65
CA VAL A 82 -6.67 -6.62 11.40
C VAL A 82 -6.11 -7.87 10.75
N ILE A 83 -5.39 -8.74 11.49
CA ILE A 83 -4.85 -10.00 10.95
C ILE A 83 -5.95 -10.86 10.32
N ARG A 84 -7.08 -11.02 11.01
CA ARG A 84 -8.21 -11.84 10.50
C ARG A 84 -8.73 -11.30 9.17
N LYS A 85 -8.99 -9.98 9.06
CA LYS A 85 -9.56 -9.37 7.86
C LYS A 85 -8.56 -9.28 6.72
N VAL A 86 -7.32 -8.91 7.00
CA VAL A 86 -6.22 -8.93 6.03
C VAL A 86 -6.01 -10.34 5.48
N THR A 87 -6.04 -11.37 6.33
CA THR A 87 -5.98 -12.77 5.89
C THR A 87 -7.15 -13.13 4.95
N GLY A 88 -8.34 -12.63 5.24
CA GLY A 88 -9.52 -12.81 4.38
C GLY A 88 -9.35 -12.16 3.01
N LEU A 89 -8.93 -10.89 2.98
CA LEU A 89 -8.66 -10.15 1.75
C LEU A 89 -7.57 -10.82 0.90
N ARG A 90 -6.47 -11.23 1.53
CA ARG A 90 -5.38 -11.93 0.83
C ARG A 90 -5.85 -13.26 0.23
N LYS A 91 -6.66 -14.04 0.95
CA LYS A 91 -7.27 -15.28 0.42
C LYS A 91 -8.22 -15.01 -0.74
N ALA A 92 -8.87 -13.86 -0.78
CA ALA A 92 -9.70 -13.44 -1.90
C ALA A 92 -8.88 -13.00 -3.13
N GLY A 93 -7.55 -12.87 -3.00
CA GLY A 93 -6.64 -12.56 -4.12
C GLY A 93 -6.17 -11.11 -4.19
N PHE A 94 -6.42 -10.31 -3.14
CA PHE A 94 -5.85 -8.96 -3.02
C PHE A 94 -4.40 -9.04 -2.57
N GLN A 95 -3.59 -8.09 -3.03
CA GLN A 95 -2.28 -7.81 -2.45
C GLN A 95 -2.43 -6.84 -1.28
N ILE A 96 -1.68 -7.07 -0.23
CA ILE A 96 -1.73 -6.27 0.98
C ILE A 96 -0.44 -5.46 1.12
N GLU A 97 -0.57 -4.17 1.27
CA GLU A 97 0.52 -3.23 1.48
C GLU A 97 0.51 -2.73 2.93
N MET A 98 1.64 -2.80 3.59
CA MET A 98 1.85 -2.12 4.86
C MET A 98 2.36 -0.72 4.58
N ASP A 99 1.56 0.29 4.90
CA ASP A 99 1.89 1.69 4.68
C ASP A 99 2.49 2.37 5.93
N ASP A 100 3.19 3.48 5.72
CA ASP A 100 3.79 4.31 6.78
C ASP A 100 4.79 3.56 7.70
N PHE A 101 5.41 2.47 7.23
CA PHE A 101 6.33 1.70 8.07
C PHE A 101 7.51 2.54 8.57
N GLY A 102 7.73 2.50 9.88
CA GLY A 102 8.81 3.24 10.55
C GLY A 102 8.40 4.58 11.13
N THR A 103 7.12 4.89 11.16
CA THR A 103 6.58 6.12 11.74
C THR A 103 6.17 5.97 13.21
N GLY A 104 5.91 4.75 13.66
CA GLY A 104 5.46 4.41 14.99
C GLY A 104 6.38 3.42 15.72
N TYR A 105 5.79 2.58 16.54
CA TYR A 105 6.46 1.47 17.23
C TYR A 105 6.48 0.23 16.35
N SER A 106 7.09 0.34 15.16
CA SER A 106 7.21 -0.79 14.24
C SER A 106 7.86 -1.98 14.95
N SER A 107 7.07 -3.00 15.23
CA SER A 107 7.59 -4.20 15.84
C SER A 107 7.89 -5.24 14.76
N LEU A 108 9.04 -5.94 14.88
CA LEU A 108 9.34 -7.09 14.05
C LEU A 108 8.24 -8.16 14.14
N ASN A 109 7.52 -8.22 15.26
CA ASN A 109 6.39 -9.11 15.46
C ASN A 109 5.28 -8.84 14.43
N MET A 110 4.97 -7.58 14.15
CA MET A 110 3.97 -7.21 13.16
C MET A 110 4.30 -7.80 11.78
N LEU A 111 5.56 -7.69 11.34
CA LEU A 111 6.00 -8.25 10.05
C LEU A 111 5.94 -9.79 10.02
N SER A 112 6.00 -10.46 11.18
CA SER A 112 5.88 -11.91 11.27
C SER A 112 4.43 -12.41 11.37
N GLU A 113 3.52 -11.59 11.87
CA GLU A 113 2.14 -11.97 12.14
C GLU A 113 1.16 -11.52 11.04
N LEU A 114 1.37 -10.31 10.48
CA LEU A 114 0.49 -9.76 9.47
C LEU A 114 0.87 -10.28 8.08
N PRO A 115 -0.03 -10.96 7.36
CA PRO A 115 0.27 -11.51 6.05
C PRO A 115 0.21 -10.42 4.97
N ILE A 116 1.28 -9.62 4.89
CA ILE A 116 1.48 -8.58 3.88
C ILE A 116 2.30 -9.11 2.69
N ASP A 117 2.24 -8.42 1.57
CA ASP A 117 2.98 -8.70 0.34
C ASP A 117 3.98 -7.59 0.03
N ILE A 118 3.64 -6.35 0.39
CA ILE A 118 4.43 -5.14 0.08
C ILE A 118 4.65 -4.34 1.36
N LEU A 119 5.89 -3.85 1.55
CA LEU A 119 6.29 -3.00 2.66
C LEU A 119 6.65 -1.61 2.15
N LYS A 120 5.86 -0.59 2.48
CA LYS A 120 6.07 0.80 2.11
C LYS A 120 6.79 1.54 3.23
N LEU A 121 8.00 2.01 2.95
CA LEU A 121 8.82 2.75 3.91
C LEU A 121 8.52 4.24 3.79
N ASP A 122 8.05 4.83 4.90
CA ASP A 122 7.78 6.26 4.98
C ASP A 122 9.05 7.10 4.67
N LYS A 123 8.84 8.24 4.02
CA LYS A 123 9.90 9.20 3.63
C LYS A 123 10.82 9.59 4.78
N ARG A 124 10.31 9.65 6.02
CA ARG A 124 11.11 10.00 7.21
C ARG A 124 12.22 8.98 7.46
N MET A 125 12.02 7.71 7.11
CA MET A 125 13.07 6.70 7.17
C MET A 125 14.13 6.92 6.08
N ALA A 126 13.74 7.27 4.86
CA ALA A 126 14.65 7.50 3.77
C ALA A 126 15.47 8.81 3.91
N GLN A 127 14.92 9.84 4.58
CA GLN A 127 15.46 11.20 4.65
C GLN A 127 16.22 11.53 5.95
N LYS A 128 16.39 10.61 6.90
CA LYS A 128 17.07 10.90 8.18
C LYS A 128 18.48 11.44 7.97
N ARG A 129 18.82 12.53 8.71
CA ARG A 129 20.08 13.29 8.55
C ARG A 129 21.34 12.51 8.94
N ASN A 130 21.28 11.53 9.83
CA ASN A 130 22.44 10.71 10.18
C ASN A 130 22.65 9.60 9.13
N VAL A 131 23.43 9.91 8.10
CA VAL A 131 23.62 9.08 6.90
C VAL A 131 24.08 7.66 7.23
N GLN A 132 25.04 7.50 8.15
CA GLN A 132 25.63 6.19 8.46
C GLN A 132 24.64 5.29 9.21
N GLN A 133 24.01 5.83 10.27
CA GLN A 133 23.06 5.09 11.08
C GLN A 133 21.80 4.74 10.26
N ASN A 134 21.34 5.69 9.44
CA ASN A 134 20.20 5.49 8.57
C ASN A 134 20.47 4.39 7.52
N ARG A 135 21.67 4.37 6.94
CA ARG A 135 22.06 3.34 5.98
C ARG A 135 22.03 1.94 6.61
N THR A 136 22.52 1.81 7.84
CA THR A 136 22.50 0.53 8.58
C THR A 136 21.07 0.05 8.82
N ILE A 137 20.15 0.95 9.24
CA ILE A 137 18.75 0.61 9.48
C ILE A 137 18.06 0.20 8.18
N LEU A 138 18.23 0.96 7.11
CA LEU A 138 17.65 0.61 5.80
C LEU A 138 18.16 -0.71 5.26
N ASN A 139 19.47 -0.99 5.35
CA ASN A 139 20.03 -2.29 4.99
C ASN A 139 19.39 -3.44 5.77
N PHE A 140 19.18 -3.24 7.08
CA PHE A 140 18.54 -4.25 7.92
C PHE A 140 17.08 -4.48 7.50
N VAL A 141 16.32 -3.40 7.28
CA VAL A 141 14.90 -3.49 6.89
C VAL A 141 14.75 -4.15 5.52
N PHE A 142 15.52 -3.73 4.50
CA PHE A 142 15.46 -4.33 3.17
C PHE A 142 15.93 -5.79 3.18
N GLY A 143 17.01 -6.10 3.92
CA GLY A 143 17.46 -7.48 4.07
C GLY A 143 16.44 -8.38 4.76
N LEU A 144 15.76 -7.88 5.79
CA LEU A 144 14.68 -8.62 6.45
C LEU A 144 13.49 -8.84 5.49
N ALA A 145 13.02 -7.77 4.83
CA ALA A 145 11.93 -7.86 3.86
C ALA A 145 12.22 -8.91 2.78
N GLN A 146 13.42 -8.90 2.23
CA GLN A 146 13.87 -9.89 1.26
C GLN A 146 13.87 -11.32 1.82
N CYS A 147 14.35 -11.51 3.07
CA CYS A 147 14.36 -12.83 3.72
C CYS A 147 12.96 -13.42 3.91
N ILE A 148 11.93 -12.58 4.12
CA ILE A 148 10.54 -13.03 4.31
C ILE A 148 9.69 -12.88 3.04
N GLY A 149 10.31 -12.51 1.91
CA GLY A 149 9.67 -12.47 0.60
C GLY A 149 8.75 -11.29 0.35
N LEU A 150 8.97 -10.15 1.04
CA LEU A 150 8.20 -8.92 0.82
C LEU A 150 8.84 -8.07 -0.29
N ILE A 151 8.01 -7.44 -1.09
CA ILE A 151 8.40 -6.37 -2.00
C ILE A 151 8.52 -5.07 -1.18
N THR A 152 9.57 -4.29 -1.43
CA THR A 152 9.81 -3.03 -0.71
C THR A 152 9.56 -1.83 -1.61
N VAL A 153 8.85 -0.82 -1.08
CA VAL A 153 8.63 0.47 -1.72
C VAL A 153 9.16 1.57 -0.82
N ALA A 154 10.07 2.41 -1.29
CA ALA A 154 10.50 3.58 -0.54
C ALA A 154 9.79 4.83 -1.06
N GLU A 155 9.14 5.53 -0.14
CA GLU A 155 8.35 6.72 -0.44
C GLU A 155 9.12 8.04 -0.31
N GLY A 156 8.55 9.10 -0.89
CA GLY A 156 9.07 10.46 -0.80
C GLY A 156 10.42 10.65 -1.45
N VAL A 157 10.69 9.94 -2.55
CA VAL A 157 11.92 10.07 -3.33
C VAL A 157 11.85 11.33 -4.19
N GLU A 158 12.78 12.27 -3.98
CA GLU A 158 12.73 13.60 -4.59
C GLU A 158 13.87 13.86 -5.59
N ASN A 159 14.91 13.02 -5.61
CA ASN A 159 16.07 13.21 -6.48
C ASN A 159 16.77 11.90 -6.85
N VAL A 160 17.62 11.98 -7.88
CA VAL A 160 18.34 10.83 -8.43
C VAL A 160 19.33 10.18 -7.43
N ASP A 161 19.91 10.97 -6.53
CA ASP A 161 20.86 10.45 -5.53
C ASP A 161 20.13 9.52 -4.54
N MET A 162 18.89 9.87 -4.14
CA MET A 162 18.03 8.99 -3.34
C MET A 162 17.71 7.70 -4.10
N VAL A 163 17.32 7.78 -5.38
CA VAL A 163 17.06 6.61 -6.22
C VAL A 163 18.27 5.67 -6.23
N ASN A 164 19.47 6.21 -6.52
CA ASN A 164 20.70 5.43 -6.60
C ASN A 164 21.06 4.80 -5.25
N LYS A 165 20.91 5.56 -4.16
CA LYS A 165 21.13 5.07 -2.79
C LYS A 165 20.20 3.91 -2.45
N LEU A 166 18.89 4.06 -2.67
CA LEU A 166 17.89 3.05 -2.34
C LEU A 166 18.07 1.78 -3.18
N ARG A 167 18.35 1.96 -4.49
CA ARG A 167 18.69 0.84 -5.39
C ARG A 167 19.92 0.07 -4.90
N ALA A 168 20.99 0.77 -4.47
CA ALA A 168 22.20 0.15 -3.95
C ALA A 168 21.98 -0.58 -2.62
N LEU A 169 20.91 -0.26 -1.89
CA LEU A 169 20.50 -0.92 -0.64
C LEU A 169 19.55 -2.10 -0.88
N GLY A 170 19.16 -2.37 -2.14
CA GLY A 170 18.26 -3.49 -2.47
C GLY A 170 16.76 -3.17 -2.37
N CYS A 171 16.37 -1.89 -2.41
CA CYS A 171 14.96 -1.51 -2.50
C CYS A 171 14.40 -1.88 -3.88
N ASP A 172 13.22 -2.53 -3.91
CA ASP A 172 12.62 -3.03 -5.15
C ASP A 172 11.97 -1.91 -5.96
N MET A 173 11.23 -1.03 -5.31
CA MET A 173 10.49 0.06 -5.94
C MET A 173 10.65 1.38 -5.18
N VAL A 174 10.47 2.48 -5.87
CA VAL A 174 10.52 3.82 -5.27
C VAL A 174 9.35 4.67 -5.77
N GLN A 175 8.81 5.49 -4.89
CA GLN A 175 7.70 6.41 -5.17
C GLN A 175 8.04 7.82 -4.70
N GLY A 176 7.76 8.84 -5.52
CA GLY A 176 7.95 10.22 -5.09
C GLY A 176 8.03 11.23 -6.22
N TYR A 177 8.23 12.47 -5.83
CA TYR A 177 8.21 13.66 -6.73
C TYR A 177 9.34 13.69 -7.76
N TYR A 178 10.35 12.83 -7.60
CA TYR A 178 11.37 12.64 -8.63
C TYR A 178 10.77 12.12 -9.95
N TYR A 179 9.76 11.24 -9.87
CA TYR A 179 9.08 10.71 -11.06
C TYR A 179 7.87 11.55 -11.44
N ALA A 180 6.93 11.72 -10.54
CA ALA A 180 5.75 12.54 -10.73
C ALA A 180 5.18 13.01 -9.39
N LYS A 181 4.56 14.18 -9.39
CA LYS A 181 3.64 14.60 -8.32
C LYS A 181 2.28 13.92 -8.55
N PRO A 182 1.37 13.90 -7.54
CA PRO A 182 0.01 13.49 -7.77
C PRO A 182 -0.60 14.20 -8.98
N LEU A 183 -1.15 13.42 -9.89
CA LEU A 183 -1.69 13.91 -11.15
C LEU A 183 -3.21 13.75 -11.18
N PRO A 184 -3.94 14.66 -11.87
CA PRO A 184 -5.29 14.38 -12.29
C PRO A 184 -5.34 13.09 -13.13
N GLU A 185 -6.47 12.39 -13.09
CA GLU A 185 -6.71 11.11 -13.77
C GLU A 185 -6.32 11.15 -15.26
N HIS A 186 -6.76 12.18 -15.98
CA HIS A 186 -6.43 12.36 -17.39
C HIS A 186 -4.90 12.46 -17.67
N ASP A 187 -4.16 13.17 -16.81
CA ASP A 187 -2.73 13.34 -16.98
C ASP A 187 -1.98 12.05 -16.61
N PHE A 188 -2.48 11.30 -15.61
CA PHE A 188 -1.92 9.99 -15.26
C PHE A 188 -2.05 8.98 -16.41
N GLU A 189 -3.14 8.98 -17.16
CA GLU A 189 -3.32 8.09 -18.31
C GLU A 189 -2.23 8.23 -19.37
N GLN A 190 -1.58 9.40 -19.47
CA GLN A 190 -0.46 9.60 -20.39
C GLN A 190 0.79 8.79 -19.99
N TYR A 191 0.93 8.40 -18.73
CA TYR A 191 2.00 7.53 -18.25
C TYR A 191 1.74 6.04 -18.55
N LEU A 192 0.51 5.68 -18.88
CA LEU A 192 0.14 4.29 -19.20
C LEU A 192 0.43 3.93 -20.67
N ASN A 193 0.66 4.93 -21.52
CA ASN A 193 0.98 4.79 -22.94
C ASN A 193 2.49 4.86 -23.16
#